data_90f4d951e1e5a5780767778289ac0e83
#
_entry.id   90f4d951e1e5a5780767778289ac0e83
#
_cell.length_a   1.000
_cell.length_b   1.000
_cell.length_c   1.000
_cell.angle_alpha   90.00
_cell.angle_beta   90.00
_cell.angle_gamma   90.00
#
_symmetry.space_group_name_H-M   'P 1'
#
loop_
_entity.id
_entity.type
_entity.pdbx_description
1 polymer ?
#
loop_
_entity_poly.entity_id
_entity_poly.type
_entity_poly.pdbx_seq_one_letter_code
_entity_poly.pdbx_strand_id
1 'polypeptide(L)'
;MTLLTLPVKRRTAASAGGISVEDRGVLCIDGRRLAEEKPAQWCYSRTPNDLAGKGPQMTVHTGRHFLQIPGPTNIPDRVLRAMDMPGLDHRGPEFAEIGFAVLAGMQRMFKTKGPVIIYPSSGTGAWEAAIVNVLQPGDKVLMCETGQFAVLWRGIADKFKLDVDFVPGDWRHGADLDQVEAKLAADKAHKIKAVCVVHNETSTGCVTSPHEVRKIMDRLTHPALLMVDTISGLGSMEYEHDAWGVDISVAGSQKGLMLPPGLGFNAVSEKALAVAKANPGLRSYWEWEDMMAFNKAGTFPYTPAINLLFGLREAVKMLEEEGLENVFARHKRHSEATRAAMKVWGLDTQCQEQGAHSPALTGVRMPEGHDSDHFRKIVLENFDMSLGTGLNKVKGKVFRIGHIGHFNDLMLMGTLSGVEMGLDLAKVPHRTGGVVAAMDVLKRRDAAPVRTAAVA
;
A
#
# COMPACT_ATOMS: atom_id res chain seq x y z
N MET A 1 -16.94 -38.89 -42.66
CA MET A 1 -15.91 -39.68 -43.35
C MET A 1 -14.65 -39.63 -42.54
N THR A 2 -14.35 -40.75 -41.97
CA THR A 2 -13.08 -41.38 -41.59
C THR A 2 -12.18 -40.65 -40.57
N LEU A 3 -12.38 -41.04 -39.31
CA LEU A 3 -11.41 -40.94 -38.23
C LEU A 3 -10.21 -41.86 -38.49
N LEU A 4 -9.01 -41.35 -38.44
CA LEU A 4 -7.77 -42.11 -38.38
C LEU A 4 -7.21 -42.04 -36.96
N THR A 5 -7.35 -43.11 -36.21
CA THR A 5 -6.67 -43.41 -34.95
C THR A 5 -5.28 -43.98 -35.26
N LEU A 6 -4.23 -43.37 -34.67
CA LEU A 6 -2.88 -43.96 -34.64
C LEU A 6 -2.57 -44.49 -33.22
N PRO A 7 -1.91 -45.65 -33.09
CA PRO A 7 -1.70 -46.30 -31.80
C PRO A 7 -0.47 -45.74 -31.05
N VAL A 8 -0.64 -45.54 -29.72
CA VAL A 8 0.44 -45.22 -28.77
C VAL A 8 1.30 -46.46 -28.56
N LYS A 9 2.54 -46.45 -29.00
CA LYS A 9 3.56 -47.44 -28.64
C LYS A 9 4.12 -47.13 -27.26
N ARG A 10 3.86 -48.01 -26.29
CA ARG A 10 4.60 -48.07 -25.02
C ARG A 10 6.07 -48.42 -25.32
N ARG A 11 6.99 -47.59 -24.84
CA ARG A 11 8.41 -47.95 -24.69
C ARG A 11 8.70 -48.18 -23.22
N THR A 12 9.23 -49.35 -22.95
CA THR A 12 9.72 -49.85 -21.66
C THR A 12 10.97 -49.11 -21.20
N ALA A 13 11.12 -49.06 -19.90
CA ALA A 13 12.14 -48.35 -19.12
C ALA A 13 13.58 -48.82 -19.38
N ALA A 14 14.50 -47.84 -19.23
CA ALA A 14 15.85 -48.12 -18.77
C ALA A 14 16.21 -47.09 -17.69
N SER A 15 16.75 -47.62 -16.63
CA SER A 15 17.09 -47.03 -15.34
C SER A 15 18.09 -45.89 -15.34
N ALA A 16 17.80 -44.82 -14.64
CA ALA A 16 18.80 -44.01 -13.93
C ALA A 16 18.10 -43.12 -12.88
N GLY A 17 18.49 -43.22 -11.61
CA GLY A 17 18.23 -42.27 -10.56
C GLY A 17 16.77 -42.19 -10.06
N GLY A 18 16.40 -43.05 -9.09
CA GLY A 18 15.03 -43.12 -8.59
C GLY A 18 14.63 -41.90 -7.74
N ILE A 19 13.55 -41.24 -8.16
CA ILE A 19 12.75 -40.39 -7.32
C ILE A 19 11.54 -41.23 -6.88
N SER A 20 11.40 -41.50 -5.57
CA SER A 20 10.18 -42.09 -5.01
C SER A 20 9.43 -41.03 -4.22
N VAL A 21 8.11 -40.98 -4.44
CA VAL A 21 7.20 -40.13 -3.66
C VAL A 21 6.52 -41.06 -2.66
N GLU A 22 6.79 -40.89 -1.38
CA GLU A 22 6.01 -41.55 -0.32
C GLU A 22 4.76 -40.72 0.02
N ASP A 23 3.72 -41.40 0.46
CA ASP A 23 2.34 -40.93 0.69
C ASP A 23 2.16 -39.75 1.69
N ARG A 24 3.18 -38.99 1.96
CA ARG A 24 3.14 -37.80 2.85
C ARG A 24 3.77 -36.53 2.27
N GLY A 25 3.96 -36.45 0.96
CA GLY A 25 4.34 -35.20 0.31
C GLY A 25 5.75 -34.68 0.62
N VAL A 26 6.72 -35.55 0.98
CA VAL A 26 8.11 -35.17 1.20
C VAL A 26 8.95 -35.61 0.02
N LEU A 27 9.63 -34.66 -0.62
CA LEU A 27 10.58 -34.92 -1.69
C LEU A 27 11.95 -35.32 -1.05
N CYS A 28 12.42 -36.53 -1.32
CA CYS A 28 13.76 -36.97 -0.95
C CYS A 28 14.62 -37.11 -2.20
N ILE A 29 15.79 -36.50 -2.22
CA ILE A 29 16.83 -36.72 -3.22
C ILE A 29 18.01 -37.36 -2.48
N ASP A 30 18.47 -38.52 -2.94
CA ASP A 30 19.64 -39.29 -2.42
C ASP A 30 19.60 -39.63 -0.92
N GLY A 31 18.43 -40.02 -0.37
CA GLY A 31 18.37 -40.64 0.96
C GLY A 31 18.74 -39.73 2.14
N ARG A 32 18.88 -38.44 1.98
CA ARG A 32 19.12 -37.48 3.07
C ARG A 32 17.91 -36.56 3.27
N ARG A 33 17.40 -36.54 4.51
CA ARG A 33 16.41 -35.51 4.93
C ARG A 33 17.12 -34.17 4.99
N LEU A 34 16.63 -33.20 4.24
CA LEU A 34 16.97 -31.79 4.43
C LEU A 34 16.19 -31.27 5.63
N ALA A 35 16.90 -30.66 6.59
CA ALA A 35 16.30 -30.08 7.78
C ALA A 35 15.29 -28.98 7.38
N GLU A 36 14.09 -29.05 7.95
CA GLU A 36 13.01 -28.08 7.75
C GLU A 36 13.38 -26.73 8.39
N GLU A 37 13.78 -25.77 7.60
CA GLU A 37 13.48 -24.37 7.92
C GLU A 37 12.05 -24.10 7.47
N LYS A 38 11.16 -23.86 8.44
CA LYS A 38 9.73 -23.59 8.19
C LYS A 38 9.58 -22.28 7.39
N PRO A 39 9.08 -22.30 6.15
CA PRO A 39 8.64 -21.08 5.51
C PRO A 39 7.39 -20.57 6.25
N ALA A 40 7.27 -19.25 6.39
CA ALA A 40 6.11 -18.61 6.98
C ALA A 40 4.83 -19.13 6.30
N GLN A 41 4.06 -19.92 7.03
CA GLN A 41 2.79 -20.47 6.56
C GLN A 41 1.78 -19.36 6.36
N TRP A 42 1.53 -19.01 5.09
CA TRP A 42 0.25 -18.44 4.69
C TRP A 42 -0.78 -19.57 4.78
N CYS A 43 -1.57 -19.61 5.88
CA CYS A 43 -2.61 -20.61 6.04
C CYS A 43 -3.74 -20.38 5.04
N TYR A 44 -3.65 -21.04 3.88
CA TYR A 44 -4.80 -21.54 3.13
C TYR A 44 -4.76 -23.07 3.20
N SER A 45 -5.10 -23.65 4.35
CA SER A 45 -5.34 -25.08 4.48
C SER A 45 -6.82 -25.30 4.84
N ARG A 46 -7.68 -25.28 3.85
CA ARG A 46 -8.92 -26.05 3.89
C ARG A 46 -8.90 -27.04 2.73
N THR A 47 -8.78 -28.31 3.04
CA THR A 47 -9.02 -29.37 2.05
C THR A 47 -10.49 -29.40 1.66
N PRO A 48 -10.86 -29.84 0.44
CA PRO A 48 -12.27 -29.93 0.03
C PRO A 48 -13.15 -30.80 0.94
N ASN A 49 -12.58 -31.66 1.79
CA ASN A 49 -13.31 -32.54 2.69
C ASN A 49 -13.65 -31.93 4.06
N ASP A 50 -13.09 -30.76 4.43
CA ASP A 50 -13.48 -30.07 5.67
C ASP A 50 -14.82 -29.33 5.56
N LEU A 51 -15.46 -29.38 4.39
CA LEU A 51 -16.77 -28.76 4.14
C LEU A 51 -17.96 -29.65 4.52
N ALA A 52 -17.73 -30.91 4.95
CA ALA A 52 -18.82 -31.85 5.29
C ALA A 52 -19.28 -31.79 6.76
N GLY A 53 -18.63 -31.04 7.62
CA GLY A 53 -19.11 -30.73 8.98
C GLY A 53 -19.74 -29.34 9.02
N LYS A 54 -20.97 -29.19 9.49
CA LYS A 54 -21.73 -27.93 9.59
C LYS A 54 -20.84 -26.77 10.04
N GLY A 55 -20.11 -26.17 9.09
CA GLY A 55 -19.50 -24.87 9.23
C GLY A 55 -20.60 -23.82 9.43
N PRO A 56 -20.33 -22.67 10.07
CA PRO A 56 -21.32 -21.63 10.18
C PRO A 56 -21.86 -21.34 8.78
N GLN A 57 -23.18 -21.46 8.60
CA GLN A 57 -23.83 -21.04 7.36
C GLN A 57 -23.41 -19.60 7.13
N MET A 58 -22.71 -19.33 6.02
CA MET A 58 -22.47 -17.97 5.61
C MET A 58 -23.82 -17.30 5.47
N THR A 59 -24.09 -16.32 6.31
CA THR A 59 -25.31 -15.51 6.24
C THR A 59 -25.26 -14.78 4.91
N VAL A 60 -26.28 -14.94 4.08
CA VAL A 60 -26.40 -14.15 2.85
C VAL A 60 -26.77 -12.75 3.26
N HIS A 61 -25.86 -11.82 3.11
CA HIS A 61 -26.09 -10.41 3.35
C HIS A 61 -26.63 -9.74 2.09
N THR A 62 -27.58 -8.82 2.26
CA THR A 62 -28.09 -7.97 1.17
C THR A 62 -27.41 -6.61 1.20
N GLY A 63 -27.32 -5.95 0.05
CA GLY A 63 -26.66 -4.66 -0.08
C GLY A 63 -25.20 -4.78 -0.51
N ARG A 64 -24.44 -3.68 -0.39
CA ARG A 64 -23.01 -3.65 -0.73
C ARG A 64 -22.20 -4.01 0.51
N HIS A 65 -21.18 -4.84 0.32
CA HIS A 65 -20.16 -5.10 1.32
C HIS A 65 -19.48 -3.80 1.78
N PHE A 66 -19.32 -3.63 3.08
CA PHE A 66 -18.59 -2.50 3.67
C PHE A 66 -17.09 -2.82 3.73
N LEU A 67 -16.35 -2.38 2.71
CA LEU A 67 -14.91 -2.55 2.65
C LEU A 67 -14.21 -1.37 3.36
N GLN A 68 -13.94 -1.53 4.66
CA GLN A 68 -13.37 -0.47 5.51
C GLN A 68 -11.95 -0.80 6.01
N ILE A 69 -11.20 -1.52 5.18
CA ILE A 69 -9.77 -1.75 5.37
C ILE A 69 -8.98 -0.55 4.81
N PRO A 70 -7.76 -0.29 5.31
CA PRO A 70 -6.92 0.78 4.77
C PRO A 70 -6.25 0.42 3.42
N GLY A 71 -7.01 -0.20 2.55
CA GLY A 71 -6.63 -0.66 1.20
C GLY A 71 -6.44 -2.17 1.10
N PRO A 72 -6.84 -2.76 -0.06
CA PRO A 72 -7.46 -2.07 -1.21
C PRO A 72 -8.72 -1.29 -0.83
N THR A 73 -8.94 -0.14 -1.49
CA THR A 73 -10.07 0.75 -1.18
C THR A 73 -11.30 0.44 -2.04
N ASN A 74 -12.44 1.01 -1.67
CA ASN A 74 -13.62 1.01 -2.54
C ASN A 74 -13.29 1.67 -3.89
N ILE A 75 -13.70 1.03 -4.97
CA ILE A 75 -13.49 1.52 -6.33
C ILE A 75 -14.75 2.26 -6.76
N PRO A 76 -14.65 3.54 -7.20
CA PRO A 76 -15.80 4.28 -7.70
C PRO A 76 -16.44 3.63 -8.93
N ASP A 77 -17.77 3.70 -9.05
CA ASP A 77 -18.48 3.19 -10.23
C ASP A 77 -17.99 3.84 -11.54
N ARG A 78 -17.55 5.11 -11.51
CA ARG A 78 -16.94 5.79 -12.67
C ARG A 78 -15.65 5.12 -13.11
N VAL A 79 -14.79 4.75 -12.16
CA VAL A 79 -13.53 4.05 -12.43
C VAL A 79 -13.80 2.65 -12.97
N LEU A 80 -14.75 1.91 -12.37
CA LEU A 80 -15.14 0.58 -12.87
C LEU A 80 -15.64 0.65 -14.32
N ARG A 81 -16.53 1.60 -14.64
CA ARG A 81 -17.01 1.82 -16.01
C ARG A 81 -15.91 2.22 -16.99
N ALA A 82 -14.95 3.03 -16.53
CA ALA A 82 -13.81 3.41 -17.36
C ALA A 82 -12.90 2.21 -17.69
N MET A 83 -12.81 1.23 -16.78
CA MET A 83 -12.04 0.01 -16.97
C MET A 83 -12.76 -1.04 -17.83
N ASP A 84 -14.09 -0.97 -17.95
CA ASP A 84 -14.92 -1.88 -18.74
C ASP A 84 -14.92 -1.45 -20.22
N MET A 85 -13.73 -1.40 -20.80
CA MET A 85 -13.50 -1.01 -22.19
C MET A 85 -12.78 -2.14 -22.95
N PRO A 86 -13.08 -2.32 -24.24
CA PRO A 86 -12.32 -3.21 -25.10
C PRO A 86 -10.83 -2.85 -25.08
N GLY A 87 -9.97 -3.86 -25.24
CA GLY A 87 -8.54 -3.66 -25.40
C GLY A 87 -8.21 -2.82 -26.63
N LEU A 88 -7.17 -1.98 -26.53
CA LEU A 88 -6.62 -1.20 -27.63
C LEU A 88 -5.25 -1.77 -28.07
N ASP A 89 -4.85 -1.44 -29.29
CA ASP A 89 -3.44 -1.58 -29.68
C ASP A 89 -2.57 -0.63 -28.85
N HIS A 90 -1.81 -1.18 -27.93
CA HIS A 90 -0.96 -0.43 -27.01
C HIS A 90 0.25 0.28 -27.69
N ARG A 91 0.37 0.16 -29.00
CA ARG A 91 1.34 0.88 -29.84
C ARG A 91 0.66 1.85 -30.81
N GLY A 92 -0.68 1.86 -30.81
CA GLY A 92 -1.47 2.75 -31.65
C GLY A 92 -1.60 4.17 -31.08
N PRO A 93 -2.02 5.14 -31.92
CA PRO A 93 -2.15 6.54 -31.52
C PRO A 93 -3.20 6.75 -30.43
N GLU A 94 -4.31 6.01 -30.45
CA GLU A 94 -5.36 6.12 -29.43
C GLU A 94 -4.85 5.75 -28.04
N PHE A 95 -3.96 4.75 -27.95
CA PHE A 95 -3.34 4.40 -26.69
C PHE A 95 -2.32 5.45 -26.23
N ALA A 96 -1.59 6.07 -27.14
CA ALA A 96 -0.63 7.12 -26.80
C ALA A 96 -1.30 8.31 -26.11
N GLU A 97 -2.54 8.68 -26.48
CA GLU A 97 -3.32 9.72 -25.79
C GLU A 97 -3.58 9.34 -24.32
N ILE A 98 -3.89 8.06 -24.07
CA ILE A 98 -4.10 7.56 -22.69
C ILE A 98 -2.77 7.58 -21.94
N GLY A 99 -1.70 7.11 -22.57
CA GLY A 99 -0.36 7.12 -22.00
C GLY A 99 0.07 8.52 -21.56
N PHE A 100 -0.03 9.52 -22.44
CA PHE A 100 0.26 10.91 -22.08
C PHE A 100 -0.63 11.43 -20.96
N ALA A 101 -1.93 11.15 -21.01
CA ALA A 101 -2.88 11.62 -20.00
C ALA A 101 -2.55 11.06 -18.61
N VAL A 102 -2.23 9.76 -18.48
CA VAL A 102 -1.89 9.16 -17.18
C VAL A 102 -0.52 9.59 -16.67
N LEU A 103 0.48 9.73 -17.55
CA LEU A 103 1.80 10.22 -17.17
C LEU A 103 1.72 11.66 -16.63
N ALA A 104 1.08 12.57 -17.36
CA ALA A 104 0.88 13.94 -16.92
C ALA A 104 -0.02 14.02 -15.67
N GLY A 105 -1.06 13.18 -15.59
CA GLY A 105 -1.91 13.08 -14.41
C GLY A 105 -1.13 12.68 -13.17
N MET A 106 -0.27 11.66 -13.26
CA MET A 106 0.53 11.22 -12.13
C MET A 106 1.59 12.26 -11.72
N GLN A 107 2.16 13.01 -12.67
CA GLN A 107 3.02 14.15 -12.32
C GLN A 107 2.28 15.16 -11.43
N ARG A 108 1.01 15.49 -11.75
CA ARG A 108 0.20 16.39 -10.92
C ARG A 108 -0.15 15.79 -9.56
N MET A 109 -0.41 14.48 -9.49
CA MET A 109 -0.68 13.80 -8.21
C MET A 109 0.53 13.81 -7.28
N PHE A 110 1.75 13.63 -7.80
CA PHE A 110 2.99 13.73 -7.02
C PHE A 110 3.48 15.16 -6.82
N LYS A 111 2.88 16.14 -7.51
CA LYS A 111 3.36 17.53 -7.58
C LYS A 111 4.84 17.59 -8.00
N THR A 112 5.15 16.96 -9.14
CA THR A 112 6.51 16.90 -9.71
C THR A 112 6.53 17.32 -11.18
N LYS A 113 7.64 17.91 -11.60
CA LYS A 113 8.00 18.15 -13.02
C LYS A 113 8.85 17.01 -13.58
N GLY A 114 9.40 16.17 -12.70
CA GLY A 114 10.17 14.98 -13.05
C GLY A 114 9.32 13.85 -13.66
N PRO A 115 9.96 12.82 -14.21
CA PRO A 115 9.24 11.68 -14.75
C PRO A 115 8.55 10.87 -13.64
N VAL A 116 7.38 10.34 -13.99
CA VAL A 116 6.70 9.33 -13.18
C VAL A 116 6.64 8.03 -13.97
N ILE A 117 7.26 7.00 -13.43
CA ILE A 117 7.30 5.68 -14.04
C ILE A 117 6.11 4.87 -13.53
N ILE A 118 5.38 4.24 -14.46
CA ILE A 118 4.17 3.44 -14.18
C ILE A 118 4.44 1.98 -14.54
N TYR A 119 4.25 1.06 -13.60
CA TYR A 119 4.47 -0.36 -13.79
C TYR A 119 3.17 -1.16 -13.63
N PRO A 120 2.92 -2.20 -14.43
CA PRO A 120 1.99 -3.28 -14.08
C PRO A 120 2.53 -4.04 -12.87
N SER A 121 2.21 -3.58 -11.65
CA SER A 121 2.83 -4.06 -10.42
C SER A 121 2.01 -3.65 -9.18
N SER A 122 2.62 -3.74 -8.03
CA SER A 122 2.14 -3.23 -6.75
C SER A 122 3.14 -2.21 -6.20
N GLY A 123 2.80 -1.55 -5.08
CA GLY A 123 3.77 -0.73 -4.36
C GLY A 123 5.02 -1.50 -3.94
N THR A 124 4.89 -2.80 -3.66
CA THR A 124 6.04 -3.69 -3.34
C THR A 124 7.01 -3.81 -4.51
N GLY A 125 6.50 -3.98 -5.74
CA GLY A 125 7.37 -3.98 -6.93
C GLY A 125 7.97 -2.59 -7.22
N ALA A 126 7.26 -1.52 -6.90
CA ALA A 126 7.79 -0.17 -7.03
C ALA A 126 8.89 0.14 -5.99
N TRP A 127 8.88 -0.49 -4.78
CA TRP A 127 10.03 -0.47 -3.87
C TRP A 127 11.26 -1.16 -4.48
N GLU A 128 11.05 -2.35 -5.08
CA GLU A 128 12.12 -3.08 -5.77
C GLU A 128 12.68 -2.27 -6.93
N ALA A 129 11.81 -1.71 -7.79
CA ALA A 129 12.19 -0.86 -8.90
C ALA A 129 13.05 0.33 -8.44
N ALA A 130 12.66 1.00 -7.35
CA ALA A 130 13.44 2.09 -6.78
C ALA A 130 14.84 1.64 -6.33
N ILE A 131 14.94 0.50 -5.61
CA ILE A 131 16.20 -0.04 -5.12
C ILE A 131 17.15 -0.38 -6.27
N VAL A 132 16.71 -1.19 -7.24
CA VAL A 132 17.60 -1.71 -8.29
C VAL A 132 18.09 -0.65 -9.25
N ASN A 133 17.37 0.48 -9.36
CA ASN A 133 17.82 1.58 -10.20
C ASN A 133 18.94 2.41 -9.56
N VAL A 134 18.98 2.59 -8.24
CA VAL A 134 19.89 3.55 -7.61
C VAL A 134 20.84 2.95 -6.58
N LEU A 135 20.69 1.68 -6.21
CA LEU A 135 21.49 1.02 -5.18
C LEU A 135 22.09 -0.29 -5.70
N GLN A 136 23.20 -0.71 -5.06
CA GLN A 136 23.91 -1.94 -5.35
C GLN A 136 24.11 -2.77 -4.07
N PRO A 137 24.36 -4.09 -4.19
CA PRO A 137 24.74 -4.91 -3.04
C PRO A 137 25.91 -4.28 -2.26
N GLY A 138 25.76 -4.16 -0.94
CA GLY A 138 26.71 -3.51 -0.05
C GLY A 138 26.53 -2.02 0.18
N ASP A 139 25.67 -1.34 -0.60
CA ASP A 139 25.34 0.05 -0.33
C ASP A 139 24.64 0.21 1.01
N LYS A 140 25.08 1.20 1.78
CA LYS A 140 24.48 1.50 3.09
C LYS A 140 23.23 2.36 2.94
N VAL A 141 22.15 1.95 3.60
CA VAL A 141 20.88 2.70 3.64
C VAL A 141 20.42 2.90 5.07
N LEU A 142 19.83 4.06 5.36
CA LEU A 142 19.20 4.38 6.63
C LEU A 142 17.68 4.20 6.49
N MET A 143 17.09 3.37 7.34
CA MET A 143 15.65 3.10 7.38
C MET A 143 15.13 3.21 8.81
N CYS A 144 13.83 3.52 8.98
CA CYS A 144 13.21 3.68 10.30
C CYS A 144 12.10 2.66 10.53
N GLU A 145 12.09 2.00 11.67
CA GLU A 145 11.05 1.02 12.04
C GLU A 145 9.80 1.74 12.57
N THR A 146 8.90 2.15 11.67
CA THR A 146 7.64 2.80 12.04
C THR A 146 6.45 1.85 12.06
N GLY A 147 6.61 0.64 11.49
CA GLY A 147 5.59 -0.39 11.44
C GLY A 147 5.91 -1.51 10.45
N GLN A 148 4.89 -2.26 10.06
CA GLN A 148 5.04 -3.44 9.22
C GLN A 148 5.54 -3.11 7.81
N PHE A 149 5.13 -1.97 7.22
CA PHE A 149 5.54 -1.65 5.86
C PHE A 149 7.01 -1.20 5.80
N ALA A 150 7.50 -0.53 6.84
CA ALA A 150 8.92 -0.28 7.02
C ALA A 150 9.73 -1.59 7.15
N VAL A 151 9.24 -2.57 7.93
CA VAL A 151 9.86 -3.90 8.07
C VAL A 151 9.86 -4.66 6.75
N LEU A 152 8.76 -4.60 5.97
CA LEU A 152 8.69 -5.25 4.65
C LEU A 152 9.67 -4.63 3.66
N TRP A 153 9.77 -3.30 3.63
CA TRP A 153 10.72 -2.61 2.75
C TRP A 153 12.17 -2.94 3.12
N ARG A 154 12.48 -2.92 4.42
CA ARG A 154 13.77 -3.42 4.91
C ARG A 154 14.04 -4.86 4.44
N GLY A 155 13.05 -5.76 4.54
CA GLY A 155 13.20 -7.15 4.10
C GLY A 155 13.50 -7.28 2.59
N ILE A 156 13.06 -6.34 1.76
CA ILE A 156 13.47 -6.25 0.35
C ILE A 156 14.92 -5.79 0.26
N ALA A 157 15.30 -4.73 0.98
CA ALA A 157 16.69 -4.24 1.01
C ALA A 157 17.67 -5.34 1.44
N ASP A 158 17.32 -6.15 2.46
CA ASP A 158 18.13 -7.29 2.90
C ASP A 158 18.30 -8.35 1.80
N LYS A 159 17.25 -8.62 0.98
CA LYS A 159 17.32 -9.55 -0.16
C LYS A 159 18.25 -9.04 -1.25
N PHE A 160 18.28 -7.73 -1.47
CA PHE A 160 19.20 -7.07 -2.40
C PHE A 160 20.61 -6.85 -1.80
N LYS A 161 20.87 -7.41 -0.60
CA LYS A 161 22.18 -7.36 0.07
C LYS A 161 22.64 -5.93 0.37
N LEU A 162 21.73 -5.03 0.67
CA LEU A 162 22.07 -3.70 1.16
C LEU A 162 22.54 -3.78 2.63
N ASP A 163 23.43 -2.87 3.04
CA ASP A 163 23.81 -2.65 4.44
C ASP A 163 22.78 -1.73 5.10
N VAL A 164 21.79 -2.33 5.79
CA VAL A 164 20.66 -1.59 6.36
C VAL A 164 20.95 -1.15 7.79
N ASP A 165 21.11 0.15 8.00
CA ASP A 165 21.05 0.77 9.33
C ASP A 165 19.58 1.05 9.68
N PHE A 166 18.98 0.20 10.55
CA PHE A 166 17.56 0.24 10.86
C PHE A 166 17.33 0.87 12.23
N VAL A 167 16.87 2.13 12.24
CA VAL A 167 16.53 2.85 13.48
C VAL A 167 15.33 2.15 14.13
N PRO A 168 15.45 1.66 15.38
CA PRO A 168 14.36 0.97 16.04
C PRO A 168 13.20 1.91 16.37
N GLY A 169 11.97 1.39 16.38
CA GLY A 169 10.77 2.11 16.76
C GLY A 169 9.78 1.25 17.54
N ASP A 170 8.87 1.91 18.24
CA ASP A 170 7.87 1.28 19.13
C ASP A 170 6.54 0.97 18.43
N TRP A 171 6.39 1.37 17.18
CA TRP A 171 5.17 1.27 16.38
C TRP A 171 4.00 2.13 16.90
N ARG A 172 4.28 3.11 17.74
CA ARG A 172 3.31 4.06 18.28
C ARG A 172 3.58 5.51 17.87
N HIS A 173 4.76 5.75 17.32
CA HIS A 173 5.22 7.05 16.85
C HIS A 173 5.69 6.96 15.40
N GLY A 174 5.86 8.11 14.75
CA GLY A 174 6.58 8.23 13.50
C GLY A 174 8.07 7.87 13.66
N ALA A 175 8.88 8.15 12.64
CA ALA A 175 10.32 7.95 12.73
C ALA A 175 10.91 8.91 13.78
N ASP A 176 11.84 8.41 14.58
CA ASP A 176 12.64 9.21 15.51
C ASP A 176 13.63 10.08 14.72
N LEU A 177 13.27 11.33 14.51
CA LEU A 177 14.05 12.27 13.71
C LEU A 177 15.39 12.64 14.36
N ASP A 178 15.48 12.63 15.68
CA ASP A 178 16.73 12.90 16.41
C ASP A 178 17.74 11.78 16.15
N GLN A 179 17.29 10.52 16.12
CA GLN A 179 18.16 9.41 15.75
C GLN A 179 18.55 9.45 14.28
N VAL A 180 17.64 9.85 13.38
CA VAL A 180 17.96 10.06 11.96
C VAL A 180 19.06 11.11 11.81
N GLU A 181 18.92 12.26 12.48
CA GLU A 181 19.92 13.33 12.47
C GLU A 181 21.27 12.86 13.02
N ALA A 182 21.27 12.20 14.19
CA ALA A 182 22.50 11.72 14.82
C ALA A 182 23.26 10.74 13.90
N LYS A 183 22.56 9.82 13.22
CA LYS A 183 23.18 8.85 12.30
C LYS A 183 23.75 9.53 11.04
N LEU A 184 23.03 10.46 10.45
CA LEU A 184 23.51 11.24 9.31
C LEU A 184 24.68 12.14 9.70
N ALA A 185 24.63 12.79 10.86
CA ALA A 185 25.71 13.61 11.36
C ALA A 185 26.99 12.83 11.67
N ALA A 186 26.85 11.55 12.05
CA ALA A 186 27.98 10.65 12.30
C ALA A 186 28.60 10.11 10.98
N ASP A 187 27.86 10.08 9.88
CA ASP A 187 28.33 9.56 8.57
C ASP A 187 29.19 10.57 7.79
N LYS A 188 30.31 10.97 8.39
CA LYS A 188 31.27 11.92 7.78
C LYS A 188 31.86 11.45 6.45
N ALA A 189 31.86 10.14 6.20
CA ALA A 189 32.37 9.54 4.96
C ALA A 189 31.29 9.38 3.87
N HIS A 190 30.06 9.83 4.13
CA HIS A 190 28.90 9.75 3.24
C HIS A 190 28.69 8.34 2.67
N LYS A 191 28.78 7.33 3.54
CA LYS A 191 28.54 5.93 3.18
C LYS A 191 27.06 5.62 2.98
N ILE A 192 26.17 6.32 3.71
CA ILE A 192 24.73 6.20 3.54
C ILE A 192 24.35 6.76 2.18
N LYS A 193 23.84 5.87 1.28
CA LYS A 193 23.45 6.21 -0.08
C LYS A 193 22.00 6.66 -0.19
N ALA A 194 21.13 6.14 0.69
CA ALA A 194 19.73 6.53 0.73
C ALA A 194 19.19 6.55 2.17
N VAL A 195 18.25 7.48 2.41
CA VAL A 195 17.37 7.52 3.57
C VAL A 195 15.98 7.11 3.09
N CYS A 196 15.45 6.00 3.62
CA CYS A 196 14.16 5.45 3.21
C CYS A 196 13.12 5.70 4.32
N VAL A 197 12.04 6.39 3.98
CA VAL A 197 10.99 6.84 4.92
C VAL A 197 9.63 6.35 4.47
N VAL A 198 8.88 5.73 5.38
CA VAL A 198 7.45 5.46 5.17
C VAL A 198 6.68 6.68 5.65
N HIS A 199 6.09 7.43 4.69
CA HIS A 199 5.34 8.66 4.97
C HIS A 199 4.08 8.39 5.80
N ASN A 200 3.29 7.39 5.38
CA ASN A 200 2.08 6.98 6.09
C ASN A 200 2.14 5.48 6.39
N GLU A 201 2.48 5.12 7.61
CA GLU A 201 2.58 3.71 7.99
C GLU A 201 1.20 3.09 8.20
N THR A 202 0.78 2.30 7.23
CA THR A 202 -0.59 1.74 7.17
C THR A 202 -0.88 0.70 8.26
N SER A 203 0.15 0.14 8.88
CA SER A 203 -0.04 -0.84 9.97
C SER A 203 -0.33 -0.21 11.33
N THR A 204 0.13 1.02 11.54
CA THR A 204 0.04 1.72 12.82
C THR A 204 -0.83 2.97 12.78
N GLY A 205 -0.95 3.62 11.62
CA GLY A 205 -1.58 4.92 11.47
C GLY A 205 -0.69 6.07 11.92
N CYS A 206 0.64 5.85 11.98
CA CYS A 206 1.63 6.89 12.26
C CYS A 206 2.14 7.53 10.98
N VAL A 207 2.33 8.83 11.00
CA VAL A 207 2.89 9.63 9.90
C VAL A 207 4.31 10.05 10.25
N THR A 208 5.22 9.95 9.29
CA THR A 208 6.55 10.57 9.34
C THR A 208 6.63 11.62 8.24
N SER A 209 7.02 12.84 8.57
CA SER A 209 7.16 13.92 7.59
C SER A 209 8.45 13.76 6.75
N PRO A 210 8.34 13.48 5.43
CA PRO A 210 9.53 13.48 4.57
C PRO A 210 10.20 14.84 4.47
N HIS A 211 9.40 15.92 4.59
CA HIS A 211 9.92 17.30 4.57
C HIS A 211 10.86 17.57 5.74
N GLU A 212 10.52 17.13 6.96
CA GLU A 212 11.41 17.29 8.11
C GLU A 212 12.69 16.46 7.96
N VAL A 213 12.59 15.24 7.40
CA VAL A 213 13.78 14.43 7.07
C VAL A 213 14.66 15.17 6.05
N ARG A 214 14.07 15.76 4.99
CA ARG A 214 14.81 16.56 4.01
C ARG A 214 15.52 17.75 4.65
N LYS A 215 14.87 18.50 5.55
CA LYS A 215 15.50 19.61 6.28
C LYS A 215 16.71 19.18 7.10
N ILE A 216 16.66 18.00 7.72
CA ILE A 216 17.80 17.41 8.43
C ILE A 216 18.95 17.14 7.44
N MET A 217 18.67 16.48 6.33
CA MET A 217 19.67 16.17 5.30
C MET A 217 20.32 17.43 4.74
N ASP A 218 19.53 18.48 4.48
CA ASP A 218 20.02 19.76 3.94
C ASP A 218 20.89 20.49 4.95
N ARG A 219 20.48 20.56 6.23
CA ARG A 219 21.27 21.18 7.31
C ARG A 219 22.64 20.52 7.46
N LEU A 220 22.69 19.20 7.28
CA LEU A 220 23.91 18.42 7.34
C LEU A 220 24.65 18.37 5.98
N THR A 221 24.12 18.96 4.93
CA THR A 221 24.64 18.88 3.55
C THR A 221 24.91 17.42 3.13
N HIS A 222 24.03 16.50 3.54
CA HIS A 222 24.22 15.06 3.33
C HIS A 222 23.74 14.64 1.92
N PRO A 223 24.61 14.00 1.09
CA PRO A 223 24.35 13.75 -0.33
C PRO A 223 23.40 12.57 -0.59
N ALA A 224 23.01 11.78 0.39
CA ALA A 224 22.14 10.63 0.22
C ALA A 224 20.85 10.98 -0.57
N LEU A 225 20.25 9.98 -1.21
CA LEU A 225 18.92 10.09 -1.79
C LEU A 225 17.86 10.03 -0.67
N LEU A 226 16.81 10.83 -0.79
CA LEU A 226 15.59 10.67 0.02
C LEU A 226 14.58 9.83 -0.75
N MET A 227 14.34 8.62 -0.28
CA MET A 227 13.36 7.68 -0.85
C MET A 227 12.14 7.60 0.07
N VAL A 228 10.95 7.84 -0.48
CA VAL A 228 9.71 7.95 0.31
C VAL A 228 8.67 6.94 -0.18
N ASP A 229 8.24 6.08 0.73
CA ASP A 229 7.00 5.31 0.55
C ASP A 229 5.80 6.20 0.87
N THR A 230 5.08 6.62 -0.15
CA THR A 230 3.79 7.30 -0.02
C THR A 230 2.63 6.44 -0.56
N ILE A 231 2.77 5.10 -0.53
CA ILE A 231 1.76 4.18 -1.07
C ILE A 231 0.37 4.48 -0.51
N SER A 232 0.22 4.68 0.79
CA SER A 232 -1.06 5.02 1.41
C SER A 232 -1.22 6.51 1.75
N GLY A 233 -0.22 7.33 1.41
CA GLY A 233 -0.25 8.78 1.54
C GLY A 233 -0.78 9.48 0.29
N LEU A 234 -0.28 9.07 -0.90
CA LEU A 234 -0.62 9.72 -2.17
C LEU A 234 -2.14 9.69 -2.43
N GLY A 235 -2.70 10.86 -2.75
CA GLY A 235 -4.14 11.01 -2.98
C GLY A 235 -5.01 10.90 -1.71
N SER A 236 -4.41 10.93 -0.50
CA SER A 236 -5.15 10.92 0.76
C SER A 236 -4.66 11.95 1.78
N MET A 237 -3.46 12.44 1.63
CA MET A 237 -2.86 13.50 2.45
C MET A 237 -1.89 14.32 1.61
N GLU A 238 -1.50 15.48 2.12
CA GLU A 238 -0.56 16.36 1.46
C GLU A 238 0.74 15.64 1.10
N TYR A 239 1.18 15.84 -0.13
CA TYR A 239 2.43 15.30 -0.65
C TYR A 239 3.00 16.20 -1.75
N GLU A 240 4.27 16.58 -1.61
CA GLU A 240 4.93 17.57 -2.47
C GLU A 240 6.31 17.03 -2.87
N HIS A 241 6.37 16.20 -3.91
CA HIS A 241 7.64 15.55 -4.31
C HIS A 241 8.77 16.55 -4.51
N ASP A 242 8.57 17.54 -5.40
CA ASP A 242 9.60 18.50 -5.73
C ASP A 242 9.85 19.50 -4.59
N ALA A 243 8.79 20.05 -4.00
CA ALA A 243 8.92 21.08 -2.96
C ALA A 243 9.53 20.55 -1.66
N TRP A 244 9.34 19.27 -1.36
CA TRP A 244 9.98 18.61 -0.21
C TRP A 244 11.35 18.02 -0.55
N GLY A 245 11.85 18.17 -1.78
CA GLY A 245 13.14 17.67 -2.21
C GLY A 245 13.27 16.15 -2.12
N VAL A 246 12.17 15.43 -2.38
CA VAL A 246 12.19 13.97 -2.43
C VAL A 246 12.88 13.52 -3.71
N ASP A 247 13.78 12.54 -3.61
CA ASP A 247 14.49 12.02 -4.76
C ASP A 247 13.73 10.90 -5.46
N ILE A 248 13.09 10.01 -4.68
CA ILE A 248 12.28 8.92 -5.22
C ILE A 248 11.03 8.75 -4.37
N SER A 249 9.85 8.83 -5.00
CA SER A 249 8.60 8.49 -4.37
C SER A 249 8.08 7.14 -4.86
N VAL A 250 7.52 6.36 -3.94
CA VAL A 250 6.89 5.07 -4.25
C VAL A 250 5.41 5.13 -3.92
N ALA A 251 4.55 4.72 -4.87
CA ALA A 251 3.11 4.64 -4.64
C ALA A 251 2.48 3.40 -5.31
N GLY A 252 1.20 3.17 -5.03
CA GLY A 252 0.43 2.06 -5.57
C GLY A 252 -1.01 2.46 -5.86
N SER A 253 -1.66 1.77 -6.81
CA SER A 253 -2.97 2.13 -7.35
C SER A 253 -4.14 1.97 -6.37
N GLN A 254 -4.08 0.99 -5.46
CA GLN A 254 -5.22 0.52 -4.66
C GLN A 254 -5.44 1.29 -3.35
N LYS A 255 -4.93 2.50 -3.23
CA LYS A 255 -5.01 3.36 -2.06
C LYS A 255 -5.76 4.66 -2.39
N GLY A 256 -5.18 5.83 -2.15
CA GLY A 256 -5.82 7.12 -2.45
C GLY A 256 -6.19 7.33 -3.91
N LEU A 257 -5.57 6.60 -4.84
CA LEU A 257 -5.92 6.63 -6.26
C LEU A 257 -7.18 5.82 -6.62
N MET A 258 -7.80 5.11 -5.68
CA MET A 258 -9.12 4.47 -5.81
C MET A 258 -9.25 3.44 -6.95
N LEU A 259 -8.14 2.80 -7.34
CA LEU A 259 -8.09 1.75 -8.37
C LEU A 259 -8.02 0.36 -7.74
N PRO A 260 -8.26 -0.71 -8.53
CA PRO A 260 -7.80 -2.04 -8.15
C PRO A 260 -6.28 -2.09 -7.93
N PRO A 261 -5.76 -3.07 -7.16
CA PRO A 261 -4.34 -3.41 -7.19
C PRO A 261 -3.90 -3.75 -8.63
N GLY A 262 -2.69 -3.35 -9.00
CA GLY A 262 -2.12 -3.74 -10.31
C GLY A 262 -1.21 -2.68 -10.94
N LEU A 263 -1.12 -1.45 -10.39
CA LEU A 263 -0.14 -0.46 -10.79
C LEU A 263 0.74 -0.04 -9.61
N GLY A 264 2.04 0.08 -9.87
CA GLY A 264 3.04 0.68 -9.01
C GLY A 264 3.65 1.91 -9.68
N PHE A 265 4.12 2.87 -8.90
CA PHE A 265 4.62 4.15 -9.40
C PHE A 265 5.94 4.54 -8.74
N ASN A 266 6.87 5.10 -9.54
CA ASN A 266 7.99 5.86 -9.04
C ASN A 266 7.99 7.27 -9.64
N ALA A 267 7.91 8.32 -8.80
CA ALA A 267 8.29 9.67 -9.20
C ALA A 267 9.77 9.86 -8.89
N VAL A 268 10.52 10.47 -9.80
CA VAL A 268 12.00 10.43 -9.77
C VAL A 268 12.58 11.81 -10.03
N SER A 269 13.48 12.26 -9.14
CA SER A 269 14.22 13.53 -9.29
C SER A 269 15.37 13.40 -10.31
N GLU A 270 15.85 14.54 -10.82
CA GLU A 270 17.04 14.58 -11.68
C GLU A 270 18.28 13.98 -10.98
N LYS A 271 18.43 14.21 -9.67
CA LYS A 271 19.51 13.64 -8.87
C LYS A 271 19.43 12.10 -8.86
N ALA A 272 18.24 11.54 -8.65
CA ALA A 272 18.05 10.09 -8.67
C ALA A 272 18.25 9.50 -10.07
N LEU A 273 17.85 10.20 -11.15
CA LEU A 273 18.13 9.79 -12.53
C LEU A 273 19.63 9.76 -12.83
N ALA A 274 20.38 10.75 -12.36
CA ALA A 274 21.83 10.76 -12.53
C ALA A 274 22.50 9.58 -11.81
N VAL A 275 22.05 9.24 -10.61
CA VAL A 275 22.51 8.05 -9.86
C VAL A 275 22.13 6.77 -10.60
N ALA A 276 20.89 6.64 -11.09
CA ALA A 276 20.43 5.47 -11.83
C ALA A 276 21.22 5.22 -13.12
N LYS A 277 21.55 6.29 -13.86
CA LYS A 277 22.37 6.22 -15.08
C LYS A 277 23.80 5.75 -14.80
N ALA A 278 24.35 6.12 -13.65
CA ALA A 278 25.70 5.71 -13.24
C ALA A 278 25.73 4.32 -12.59
N ASN A 279 24.58 3.76 -12.22
CA ASN A 279 24.48 2.47 -11.52
C ASN A 279 24.66 1.30 -12.52
N PRO A 280 25.73 0.48 -12.41
CA PRO A 280 25.97 -0.67 -13.29
C PRO A 280 25.15 -1.90 -12.92
N GLY A 281 24.28 -1.84 -11.90
CA GLY A 281 23.47 -2.94 -11.41
C GLY A 281 22.59 -3.55 -12.51
N LEU A 282 22.41 -4.88 -12.46
CA LEU A 282 21.59 -5.60 -13.43
C LEU A 282 20.10 -5.31 -13.16
N ARG A 283 19.42 -4.83 -14.15
CA ARG A 283 17.98 -4.62 -14.18
C ARG A 283 17.46 -4.68 -15.63
N SER A 284 16.22 -5.02 -15.83
CA SER A 284 15.59 -5.08 -17.16
C SER A 284 14.16 -4.57 -17.06
N TYR A 285 13.26 -5.32 -16.43
CA TYR A 285 11.84 -4.93 -16.32
C TYR A 285 11.66 -3.58 -15.60
N TRP A 286 12.51 -3.24 -14.66
CA TRP A 286 12.48 -2.02 -13.85
C TRP A 286 13.35 -0.88 -14.39
N GLU A 287 13.96 -1.01 -15.59
CA GLU A 287 14.87 -0.01 -16.13
C GLU A 287 14.17 1.31 -16.44
N TRP A 288 14.55 2.37 -15.73
CA TRP A 288 13.91 3.68 -15.89
C TRP A 288 14.23 4.34 -17.22
N GLU A 289 15.44 4.16 -17.76
CA GLU A 289 15.85 4.76 -19.03
C GLU A 289 15.00 4.23 -20.19
N ASP A 290 14.78 2.91 -20.24
CA ASP A 290 13.91 2.27 -21.23
C ASP A 290 12.46 2.77 -21.08
N MET A 291 11.95 2.81 -19.85
CA MET A 291 10.59 3.30 -19.58
C MET A 291 10.40 4.74 -20.07
N MET A 292 11.32 5.64 -19.73
CA MET A 292 11.27 7.04 -20.16
C MET A 292 11.41 7.20 -21.67
N ALA A 293 12.21 6.36 -22.32
CA ALA A 293 12.36 6.39 -23.77
C ALA A 293 11.02 6.11 -24.48
N PHE A 294 10.30 5.09 -24.06
CA PHE A 294 8.97 4.77 -24.60
C PHE A 294 7.89 5.77 -24.17
N ASN A 295 7.93 6.27 -22.95
CA ASN A 295 6.97 7.26 -22.44
C ASN A 295 6.97 8.57 -23.22
N LYS A 296 8.07 8.93 -23.89
CA LYS A 296 8.15 10.07 -24.82
C LYS A 296 7.16 9.98 -25.98
N ALA A 297 6.76 8.76 -26.35
CA ALA A 297 5.75 8.51 -27.37
C ALA A 297 4.38 8.13 -26.77
N GLY A 298 4.17 8.26 -25.47
CA GLY A 298 2.96 7.84 -24.79
C GLY A 298 2.80 6.32 -24.69
N THR A 299 3.87 5.55 -24.91
CA THR A 299 3.86 4.07 -24.92
C THR A 299 4.75 3.50 -23.80
N PHE A 300 4.81 2.19 -23.69
CA PHE A 300 5.58 1.45 -22.68
C PHE A 300 6.47 0.40 -23.35
N PRO A 301 7.61 0.01 -22.75
CA PRO A 301 8.54 -0.96 -23.36
C PRO A 301 7.97 -2.39 -23.41
N TYR A 302 6.94 -2.69 -22.62
CA TYR A 302 6.21 -3.94 -22.58
C TYR A 302 4.70 -3.70 -22.62
N THR A 303 3.90 -4.75 -22.79
CA THR A 303 2.43 -4.62 -22.79
C THR A 303 1.94 -4.11 -21.44
N PRO A 304 1.34 -2.91 -21.39
CA PRO A 304 0.87 -2.33 -20.14
C PRO A 304 -0.49 -2.92 -19.73
N ALA A 305 -0.90 -2.65 -18.49
CA ALA A 305 -2.22 -3.00 -17.96
C ALA A 305 -3.28 -2.00 -18.48
N ILE A 306 -3.67 -2.11 -19.75
CA ILE A 306 -4.48 -1.12 -20.50
C ILE A 306 -5.73 -0.70 -19.74
N ASN A 307 -6.55 -1.66 -19.28
CA ASN A 307 -7.79 -1.35 -18.57
C ASN A 307 -7.55 -0.61 -17.26
N LEU A 308 -6.45 -0.91 -16.54
CA LEU A 308 -6.06 -0.14 -15.35
C LEU A 308 -5.63 1.29 -15.70
N LEU A 309 -5.03 1.52 -16.86
CA LEU A 309 -4.66 2.86 -17.29
C LEU A 309 -5.91 3.70 -17.68
N PHE A 310 -6.94 3.08 -18.27
CA PHE A 310 -8.24 3.75 -18.43
C PHE A 310 -8.80 4.16 -17.07
N GLY A 311 -8.81 3.25 -16.10
CA GLY A 311 -9.24 3.53 -14.73
C GLY A 311 -8.41 4.62 -14.06
N LEU A 312 -7.07 4.61 -14.26
CA LEU A 312 -6.17 5.62 -13.70
C LEU A 312 -6.46 7.02 -14.23
N ARG A 313 -6.68 7.14 -15.55
CA ARG A 313 -7.09 8.41 -16.17
C ARG A 313 -8.35 8.98 -15.52
N GLU A 314 -9.37 8.13 -15.31
CA GLU A 314 -10.63 8.52 -14.69
C GLU A 314 -10.46 8.85 -13.19
N ALA A 315 -9.68 8.06 -12.45
CA ALA A 315 -9.42 8.31 -11.04
C ALA A 315 -8.69 9.64 -10.80
N VAL A 316 -7.68 9.93 -11.62
CA VAL A 316 -6.97 11.24 -11.58
C VAL A 316 -7.96 12.38 -11.85
N LYS A 317 -8.80 12.25 -12.90
CA LYS A 317 -9.82 13.23 -13.21
C LYS A 317 -10.78 13.49 -12.04
N MET A 318 -11.23 12.42 -11.35
CA MET A 318 -12.11 12.54 -10.18
C MET A 318 -11.42 13.28 -9.02
N LEU A 319 -10.14 13.01 -8.76
CA LEU A 319 -9.37 13.69 -7.72
C LEU A 319 -9.16 15.18 -8.06
N GLU A 320 -8.95 15.50 -9.34
CA GLU A 320 -8.81 16.87 -9.82
C GLU A 320 -10.14 17.63 -9.78
N GLU A 321 -11.26 16.97 -10.10
CA GLU A 321 -12.63 17.54 -9.98
C GLU A 321 -12.98 17.89 -8.53
N GLU A 322 -12.59 17.06 -7.57
CA GLU A 322 -12.75 17.35 -6.14
C GLU A 322 -11.75 18.44 -5.68
N GLY A 323 -10.55 18.46 -6.28
CA GLY A 323 -9.41 19.26 -5.88
C GLY A 323 -8.62 18.60 -4.74
N LEU A 324 -7.30 18.44 -4.90
CA LEU A 324 -6.47 17.68 -3.96
C LEU A 324 -6.56 18.21 -2.52
N GLU A 325 -6.61 19.54 -2.34
CA GLU A 325 -6.74 20.14 -1.01
C GLU A 325 -8.07 19.75 -0.32
N ASN A 326 -9.16 19.66 -1.10
CA ASN A 326 -10.45 19.19 -0.59
C ASN A 326 -10.41 17.70 -0.27
N VAL A 327 -9.72 16.90 -1.09
CA VAL A 327 -9.47 15.47 -0.82
C VAL A 327 -8.73 15.30 0.51
N PHE A 328 -7.67 16.07 0.74
CA PHE A 328 -6.89 16.01 1.99
C PHE A 328 -7.72 16.46 3.21
N ALA A 329 -8.46 17.57 3.07
CA ALA A 329 -9.35 18.07 4.11
C ALA A 329 -10.45 17.06 4.49
N ARG A 330 -11.03 16.37 3.50
CA ARG A 330 -12.01 15.30 3.71
C ARG A 330 -11.42 14.13 4.50
N HIS A 331 -10.27 13.64 4.11
CA HIS A 331 -9.58 12.54 4.82
C HIS A 331 -9.23 12.93 6.26
N LYS A 332 -8.69 14.13 6.47
CA LYS A 332 -8.38 14.66 7.81
C LYS A 332 -9.63 14.72 8.68
N ARG A 333 -10.73 15.26 8.18
CA ARG A 333 -12.01 15.36 8.89
C ARG A 333 -12.55 13.97 9.26
N HIS A 334 -12.48 12.99 8.36
CA HIS A 334 -12.89 11.60 8.64
C HIS A 334 -12.02 10.96 9.73
N SER A 335 -10.71 11.19 9.70
CA SER A 335 -9.79 10.75 10.74
C SER A 335 -10.12 11.38 12.10
N GLU A 336 -10.40 12.67 12.16
CA GLU A 336 -10.79 13.39 13.38
C GLU A 336 -12.12 12.87 13.94
N ALA A 337 -13.13 12.66 13.09
CA ALA A 337 -14.42 12.08 13.49
C ALA A 337 -14.27 10.67 14.04
N THR A 338 -13.44 9.83 13.40
CA THR A 338 -13.14 8.48 13.88
C THR A 338 -12.49 8.50 15.26
N ARG A 339 -11.50 9.37 15.49
CA ARG A 339 -10.85 9.52 16.80
C ARG A 339 -11.79 10.10 17.87
N ALA A 340 -12.73 10.97 17.49
CA ALA A 340 -13.75 11.46 18.40
C ALA A 340 -14.67 10.32 18.91
N ALA A 341 -15.07 9.41 18.00
CA ALA A 341 -15.82 8.22 18.39
C ALA A 341 -15.02 7.33 19.36
N MET A 342 -13.75 7.05 19.02
CA MET A 342 -12.88 6.23 19.87
C MET A 342 -12.71 6.81 21.28
N LYS A 343 -12.54 8.12 21.40
CA LYS A 343 -12.42 8.80 22.70
C LYS A 343 -13.65 8.56 23.56
N VAL A 344 -14.85 8.59 22.98
CA VAL A 344 -16.09 8.30 23.70
C VAL A 344 -16.17 6.83 24.07
N TRP A 345 -15.84 5.90 23.14
CA TRP A 345 -15.78 4.46 23.46
C TRP A 345 -14.77 4.13 24.56
N GLY A 346 -13.79 5.00 24.81
CA GLY A 346 -12.71 4.75 25.77
C GLY A 346 -11.65 3.81 25.21
N LEU A 347 -11.50 3.75 23.87
CA LEU A 347 -10.48 2.95 23.19
C LEU A 347 -9.28 3.82 22.79
N ASP A 348 -8.08 3.23 22.88
CA ASP A 348 -6.83 3.90 22.51
C ASP A 348 -6.53 3.79 21.00
N THR A 349 -5.88 4.81 20.43
CA THR A 349 -5.26 4.73 19.12
C THR A 349 -3.92 3.98 19.19
N GLN A 350 -3.56 3.31 18.11
CA GLN A 350 -2.23 2.72 17.97
C GLN A 350 -1.17 3.83 17.87
N CYS A 351 -1.39 4.85 17.04
CA CYS A 351 -0.56 6.05 17.02
C CYS A 351 -0.84 6.90 18.25
N GLN A 352 0.19 7.33 18.98
CA GLN A 352 0.07 8.17 20.18
C GLN A 352 0.61 9.58 19.99
N GLU A 353 1.39 9.80 18.95
CA GLU A 353 1.97 11.10 18.68
C GLU A 353 0.92 12.10 18.22
N GLN A 354 0.74 13.17 18.98
CA GLN A 354 -0.18 14.24 18.62
C GLN A 354 0.33 14.94 17.35
N GLY A 355 -0.49 14.98 16.30
CA GLY A 355 -0.12 15.56 15.00
C GLY A 355 0.40 14.55 13.97
N ALA A 356 0.85 13.36 14.41
CA ALA A 356 1.30 12.28 13.50
C ALA A 356 0.23 11.23 13.20
N HIS A 357 -1.03 11.51 13.50
CA HIS A 357 -2.13 10.60 13.14
C HIS A 357 -2.40 10.60 11.65
N SER A 358 -2.48 9.40 11.07
CA SER A 358 -2.81 9.22 9.65
C SER A 358 -4.20 9.79 9.31
N PRO A 359 -4.32 10.59 8.23
CA PRO A 359 -5.63 10.95 7.69
C PRO A 359 -6.31 9.80 6.95
N ALA A 360 -5.58 8.76 6.55
CA ALA A 360 -6.06 7.66 5.72
C ALA A 360 -6.65 6.48 6.50
N LEU A 361 -6.24 6.30 7.76
CA LEU A 361 -6.69 5.20 8.61
C LEU A 361 -6.55 5.54 10.09
N THR A 362 -7.28 4.79 10.91
CA THR A 362 -7.13 4.80 12.37
C THR A 362 -6.88 3.38 12.87
N GLY A 363 -5.72 3.17 13.50
CA GLY A 363 -5.43 1.94 14.23
C GLY A 363 -6.08 1.99 15.62
N VAL A 364 -6.91 1.03 15.94
CA VAL A 364 -7.66 0.94 17.21
C VAL A 364 -7.10 -0.19 18.04
N ARG A 365 -6.62 0.11 19.25
CA ARG A 365 -6.15 -0.91 20.21
C ARG A 365 -7.30 -1.52 20.95
N MET A 366 -7.32 -2.85 20.98
CA MET A 366 -8.25 -3.57 21.84
C MET A 366 -7.81 -3.49 23.31
N PRO A 367 -8.77 -3.41 24.25
CA PRO A 367 -8.48 -3.57 25.67
C PRO A 367 -7.82 -4.92 25.97
N GLU A 368 -7.09 -5.01 27.07
CA GLU A 368 -6.47 -6.25 27.51
C GLU A 368 -7.53 -7.36 27.67
N GLY A 369 -7.18 -8.58 27.25
CA GLY A 369 -8.10 -9.74 27.27
C GLY A 369 -9.05 -9.84 26.07
N HIS A 370 -9.05 -8.86 25.14
CA HIS A 370 -9.88 -8.87 23.93
C HIS A 370 -9.03 -8.97 22.66
N ASP A 371 -9.38 -9.93 21.78
CA ASP A 371 -8.70 -10.19 20.52
C ASP A 371 -9.35 -9.42 19.36
N SER A 372 -8.54 -8.62 18.65
CA SER A 372 -9.01 -7.80 17.52
C SER A 372 -9.45 -8.63 16.31
N ASP A 373 -8.89 -9.81 16.10
CA ASP A 373 -9.26 -10.67 14.97
C ASP A 373 -10.61 -11.37 15.25
N HIS A 374 -10.88 -11.73 16.51
CA HIS A 374 -12.20 -12.20 16.94
C HIS A 374 -13.26 -11.10 16.77
N PHE A 375 -12.98 -9.88 17.21
CA PHE A 375 -13.87 -8.73 17.02
C PHE A 375 -14.19 -8.49 15.53
N ARG A 376 -13.17 -8.47 14.67
CA ARG A 376 -13.32 -8.27 13.22
C ARG A 376 -14.19 -9.38 12.59
N LYS A 377 -14.05 -10.62 13.06
CA LYS A 377 -14.86 -11.74 12.60
C LYS A 377 -16.34 -11.50 12.95
N ILE A 378 -16.66 -11.06 14.18
CA ILE A 378 -18.02 -10.72 14.59
C ILE A 378 -18.61 -9.62 13.70
N VAL A 379 -17.83 -8.56 13.44
CA VAL A 379 -18.27 -7.44 12.57
C VAL A 379 -18.54 -7.92 11.14
N LEU A 380 -17.68 -8.77 10.60
CA LEU A 380 -17.85 -9.32 9.25
C LEU A 380 -19.10 -10.21 9.15
N GLU A 381 -19.29 -11.12 10.12
CA GLU A 381 -20.38 -12.09 10.10
C GLU A 381 -21.74 -11.46 10.35
N ASN A 382 -21.83 -10.37 11.10
CA ASN A 382 -23.10 -9.73 11.46
C ASN A 382 -23.48 -8.55 10.55
N PHE A 383 -22.49 -7.82 10.00
CA PHE A 383 -22.73 -6.57 9.28
C PHE A 383 -22.14 -6.54 7.87
N ASP A 384 -21.58 -7.64 7.39
CA ASP A 384 -20.87 -7.71 6.10
C ASP A 384 -19.84 -6.56 5.94
N MET A 385 -19.10 -6.26 7.03
CA MET A 385 -18.12 -5.19 7.07
C MET A 385 -16.72 -5.72 7.35
N SER A 386 -15.78 -5.48 6.42
CA SER A 386 -14.37 -5.79 6.58
C SER A 386 -13.62 -4.64 7.24
N LEU A 387 -12.96 -4.91 8.36
CA LEU A 387 -12.00 -4.02 9.02
C LEU A 387 -10.57 -4.54 8.85
N GLY A 388 -9.58 -3.65 8.83
CA GLY A 388 -8.18 -4.02 8.71
C GLY A 388 -7.68 -4.85 9.90
N THR A 389 -6.90 -5.91 9.65
CA THR A 389 -6.24 -6.69 10.72
C THR A 389 -5.03 -5.97 11.29
N GLY A 390 -4.67 -6.20 12.53
CA GLY A 390 -3.34 -5.90 13.05
C GLY A 390 -2.28 -6.76 12.36
N LEU A 391 -1.13 -6.17 12.07
CA LEU A 391 -0.04 -6.85 11.36
C LEU A 391 1.13 -7.10 12.31
N ASN A 392 1.77 -8.27 12.21
CA ASN A 392 3.00 -8.62 12.95
C ASN A 392 2.90 -8.31 14.46
N LYS A 393 3.69 -7.35 14.99
CA LYS A 393 3.77 -6.99 16.43
C LYS A 393 2.41 -6.59 17.04
N VAL A 394 1.46 -6.13 16.21
CA VAL A 394 0.12 -5.67 16.64
C VAL A 394 -1.01 -6.64 16.26
N LYS A 395 -0.68 -7.85 15.78
CA LYS A 395 -1.67 -8.89 15.45
C LYS A 395 -2.45 -9.29 16.72
N GLY A 396 -3.77 -9.43 16.59
CA GLY A 396 -4.68 -9.72 17.69
C GLY A 396 -4.89 -8.56 18.68
N LYS A 397 -4.07 -7.48 18.60
CA LYS A 397 -4.11 -6.34 19.52
C LYS A 397 -4.76 -5.10 18.93
N VAL A 398 -4.72 -4.97 17.60
CA VAL A 398 -5.18 -3.78 16.85
C VAL A 398 -6.06 -4.22 15.71
N PHE A 399 -7.17 -3.54 15.51
CA PHE A 399 -7.87 -3.51 14.24
C PHE A 399 -7.75 -2.12 13.61
N ARG A 400 -7.96 -2.01 12.30
CA ARG A 400 -7.80 -0.75 11.60
C ARG A 400 -9.08 -0.37 10.87
N ILE A 401 -9.48 0.88 11.00
CA ILE A 401 -10.58 1.50 10.26
C ILE A 401 -9.93 2.28 9.13
N GLY A 402 -10.17 1.86 7.88
CA GLY A 402 -9.77 2.64 6.70
C GLY A 402 -10.81 3.72 6.43
N HIS A 403 -10.36 4.94 6.17
CA HIS A 403 -11.20 6.04 5.71
C HIS A 403 -10.52 6.76 4.55
N ILE A 404 -9.92 5.97 3.66
CA ILE A 404 -9.11 6.36 2.50
C ILE A 404 -9.86 6.12 1.19
N GLY A 405 -9.57 6.95 0.19
CA GLY A 405 -10.06 6.80 -1.18
C GLY A 405 -11.48 7.33 -1.37
N HIS A 406 -12.31 6.60 -2.12
CA HIS A 406 -13.71 6.98 -2.39
C HIS A 406 -14.59 6.72 -1.17
N PHE A 407 -14.64 7.70 -0.28
CA PHE A 407 -15.24 7.56 1.04
C PHE A 407 -15.89 8.88 1.47
N ASN A 408 -17.14 8.84 1.92
CA ASN A 408 -17.90 10.02 2.34
C ASN A 408 -18.37 9.93 3.79
N ASP A 409 -18.99 11.02 4.28
CA ASP A 409 -19.45 11.14 5.67
C ASP A 409 -20.43 10.02 6.06
N LEU A 410 -21.38 9.66 5.17
CA LEU A 410 -22.36 8.62 5.46
C LEU A 410 -21.74 7.21 5.48
N MET A 411 -20.75 6.96 4.64
CA MET A 411 -19.99 5.70 4.69
C MET A 411 -19.22 5.60 6.01
N LEU A 412 -18.63 6.70 6.49
CA LEU A 412 -17.98 6.73 7.80
C LEU A 412 -18.98 6.47 8.92
N MET A 413 -20.17 7.10 8.89
CA MET A 413 -21.20 6.89 9.90
C MET A 413 -21.66 5.43 9.93
N GLY A 414 -21.91 4.82 8.78
CA GLY A 414 -22.23 3.39 8.69
C GLY A 414 -21.13 2.51 9.27
N THR A 415 -19.86 2.83 8.96
CA THR A 415 -18.69 2.13 9.48
C THR A 415 -18.63 2.21 11.02
N LEU A 416 -18.73 3.41 11.58
CA LEU A 416 -18.64 3.61 13.03
C LEU A 416 -19.84 2.99 13.76
N SER A 417 -21.03 3.00 13.15
CA SER A 417 -22.22 2.29 13.69
C SER A 417 -21.98 0.78 13.75
N GLY A 418 -21.42 0.19 12.69
CA GLY A 418 -21.07 -1.23 12.69
C GLY A 418 -19.97 -1.58 13.68
N VAL A 419 -19.00 -0.68 13.90
CA VAL A 419 -17.96 -0.85 14.92
C VAL A 419 -18.59 -0.81 16.32
N GLU A 420 -19.43 0.20 16.65
CA GLU A 420 -20.05 0.33 17.99
C GLU A 420 -20.95 -0.87 18.29
N MET A 421 -21.81 -1.29 17.35
CA MET A 421 -22.62 -2.52 17.50
C MET A 421 -21.75 -3.78 17.65
N GLY A 422 -20.63 -3.83 16.91
CA GLY A 422 -19.69 -4.95 17.00
C GLY A 422 -18.99 -5.02 18.35
N LEU A 423 -18.67 -3.88 18.99
CA LEU A 423 -18.11 -3.84 20.35
C LEU A 423 -19.08 -4.43 21.37
N ASP A 424 -20.39 -4.13 21.26
CA ASP A 424 -21.42 -4.72 22.09
C ASP A 424 -21.50 -6.24 21.91
N LEU A 425 -21.61 -6.72 20.66
CA LEU A 425 -21.69 -8.15 20.34
C LEU A 425 -20.46 -8.93 20.78
N ALA A 426 -19.27 -8.33 20.66
CA ALA A 426 -18.00 -8.91 21.09
C ALA A 426 -17.77 -8.76 22.61
N LYS A 427 -18.69 -8.13 23.34
CA LYS A 427 -18.57 -7.84 24.77
C LYS A 427 -17.27 -7.10 25.14
N VAL A 428 -16.83 -6.22 24.26
CA VAL A 428 -15.66 -5.36 24.51
C VAL A 428 -16.10 -4.22 25.41
N PRO A 429 -15.43 -3.97 26.56
CA PRO A 429 -15.77 -2.86 27.43
C PRO A 429 -15.64 -1.52 26.70
N HIS A 430 -16.72 -0.78 26.60
CA HIS A 430 -16.73 0.54 25.97
C HIS A 430 -17.94 1.36 26.48
N ARG A 431 -17.91 2.67 26.21
CA ARG A 431 -19.07 3.56 26.44
C ARG A 431 -19.75 3.79 25.09
N THR A 432 -21.06 3.76 25.06
CA THR A 432 -21.86 4.07 23.86
C THR A 432 -21.84 5.56 23.51
N GLY A 433 -22.22 5.89 22.27
CA GLY A 433 -22.36 7.28 21.81
C GLY A 433 -21.16 7.80 21.00
N GLY A 434 -20.22 6.95 20.66
CA GLY A 434 -19.09 7.34 19.78
C GLY A 434 -19.57 7.78 18.40
N VAL A 435 -20.59 7.12 17.86
CA VAL A 435 -21.23 7.50 16.60
C VAL A 435 -21.74 8.95 16.65
N VAL A 436 -22.40 9.34 17.75
CA VAL A 436 -22.90 10.71 17.94
C VAL A 436 -21.74 11.72 17.99
N ALA A 437 -20.67 11.39 18.69
CA ALA A 437 -19.48 12.25 18.76
C ALA A 437 -18.83 12.46 17.36
N ALA A 438 -18.80 11.42 16.54
CA ALA A 438 -18.33 11.55 15.15
C ALA A 438 -19.25 12.46 14.32
N MET A 439 -20.58 12.32 14.46
CA MET A 439 -21.56 13.23 13.82
C MET A 439 -21.31 14.69 14.20
N ASP A 440 -20.99 14.97 15.46
CA ASP A 440 -20.73 16.33 15.92
C ASP A 440 -19.48 16.94 15.28
N VAL A 441 -18.46 16.13 14.97
CA VAL A 441 -17.31 16.56 14.17
C VAL A 441 -17.71 16.80 12.72
N LEU A 442 -18.43 15.88 12.11
CA LEU A 442 -18.82 15.95 10.69
C LEU A 442 -19.80 17.10 10.37
N LYS A 443 -20.61 17.51 11.35
CA LYS A 443 -21.52 18.69 11.21
C LYS A 443 -20.77 20.03 11.16
N ARG A 444 -19.56 20.11 11.72
CA ARG A 444 -18.76 21.34 11.71
C ARG A 444 -18.24 21.51 10.29
N ARG A 445 -18.96 22.26 9.50
CA ARG A 445 -18.50 22.68 8.19
C ARG A 445 -17.85 24.05 8.35
N ASP A 446 -16.56 24.08 8.61
CA ASP A 446 -15.77 25.27 8.32
C ASP A 446 -15.99 25.56 6.85
N ALA A 447 -16.25 26.83 6.49
CA ALA A 447 -16.78 27.31 5.23
C ALA A 447 -16.54 26.36 4.04
N ALA A 448 -17.64 25.79 3.51
CA ALA A 448 -17.55 24.75 2.48
C ALA A 448 -16.59 25.20 1.39
N PRO A 449 -15.65 24.34 0.94
CA PRO A 449 -14.84 24.65 -0.21
C PRO A 449 -15.77 24.98 -1.37
N VAL A 450 -15.52 26.09 -2.04
CA VAL A 450 -16.26 26.54 -3.19
C VAL A 450 -16.30 25.39 -4.20
N ARG A 451 -17.47 24.82 -4.44
CA ARG A 451 -17.66 23.93 -5.58
C ARG A 451 -17.29 24.76 -6.81
N THR A 452 -16.09 24.57 -7.34
CA THR A 452 -15.82 24.98 -8.71
C THR A 452 -16.83 24.23 -9.56
N ALA A 453 -17.75 24.96 -10.18
CA ALA A 453 -18.72 24.40 -11.09
C ALA A 453 -17.96 23.54 -12.09
N ALA A 454 -18.37 22.27 -12.23
CA ALA A 454 -17.88 21.43 -13.28
C ALA A 454 -18.10 22.18 -14.59
N VAL A 455 -17.02 22.52 -15.28
CA VAL A 455 -17.08 22.99 -16.66
C VAL A 455 -17.65 21.80 -17.45
N ALA A 456 -18.81 22.01 -18.03
CA ALA A 456 -19.57 21.04 -18.80
C ALA A 456 -18.81 20.59 -20.06
#